data_9cb49c221a8a205c9b2ce9290a00a754
#
_entry.id   9cb49c221a8a205c9b2ce9290a00a754
#
_cell.length_a   1.000
_cell.length_b   1.000
_cell.length_c   1.000
_cell.angle_alpha   90.00
_cell.angle_beta   90.00
_cell.angle_gamma   90.00
#
_symmetry.space_group_name_H-M   'P 1'
#
loop_
_entity.id
_entity.type
_entity.pdbx_description
1 polymer ?
#
loop_
_entity_poly.entity_id
_entity_poly.type
_entity_poly.pdbx_seq_one_letter_code
_entity_poly.pdbx_strand_id
1 'polypeptide(L)'
;VYAEAQHGVLTRFDRRSGENIDIQPQPGAGELPLRWNWDSPLVLSPHSPTRLYFAANRLFRSDDRGDSWQAVSPDLTRQLDRNQLKVMGRIQRPEAVAKNASTSIYGNIVALAESPLAAGLLYVGTDDGLIQVSEDGGTHWRRGESFPGVPDLTYVSRLVASRHDAGIVYAAFDNHKMGDFKPYVLRSSDRGRSWISIAGDLPERGT
;
A
#
# COMPACT_ATOMS: atom_id res chain seq x y z
N VAL A 1 -11.98 10.90 -15.38
CA VAL A 1 -10.72 11.12 -14.63
C VAL A 1 -10.97 10.80 -13.18
N TYR A 2 -9.99 10.14 -12.54
CA TYR A 2 -9.99 9.93 -11.09
C TYR A 2 -8.98 10.88 -10.47
N ALA A 3 -9.34 11.48 -9.36
CA ALA A 3 -8.49 12.38 -8.60
C ALA A 3 -8.53 12.01 -7.12
N GLU A 4 -7.37 11.99 -6.52
CA GLU A 4 -7.18 11.70 -5.11
C GLU A 4 -6.73 12.95 -4.37
N ALA A 5 -7.21 13.09 -3.14
CA ALA A 5 -6.68 14.02 -2.15
C ALA A 5 -6.31 13.23 -0.89
N GLN A 6 -5.72 13.94 0.07
CA GLN A 6 -5.20 13.35 1.32
C GLN A 6 -6.25 12.51 2.05
N HIS A 7 -5.77 11.45 2.73
CA HIS A 7 -6.59 10.59 3.58
C HIS A 7 -7.70 9.84 2.83
N GLY A 8 -7.40 9.42 1.59
CA GLY A 8 -8.27 8.55 0.81
C GLY A 8 -9.47 9.24 0.18
N VAL A 9 -9.53 10.57 0.20
CA VAL A 9 -10.55 11.28 -0.60
C VAL A 9 -10.36 10.93 -2.05
N LEU A 10 -11.35 10.33 -2.67
CA LEU A 10 -11.29 9.87 -4.05
C LEU A 10 -12.53 10.33 -4.81
N THR A 11 -12.30 11.04 -5.91
CA THR A 11 -13.37 11.55 -6.76
C THR A 11 -13.26 11.04 -8.19
N ARG A 12 -14.42 10.86 -8.81
CA ARG A 12 -14.55 10.61 -10.25
C ARG A 12 -15.12 11.84 -10.93
N PHE A 13 -14.36 12.41 -11.87
CA PHE A 13 -14.76 13.57 -12.66
C PHE A 13 -15.06 13.18 -14.11
N ASP A 14 -16.27 13.47 -14.58
CA ASP A 14 -16.63 13.34 -15.98
C ASP A 14 -16.34 14.66 -16.73
N ARG A 15 -15.37 14.61 -17.66
CA ARG A 15 -14.96 15.78 -18.44
C ARG A 15 -16.02 16.27 -19.44
N ARG A 16 -17.01 15.45 -19.76
CA ARG A 16 -18.07 15.82 -20.73
C ARG A 16 -19.22 16.53 -20.06
N SER A 17 -19.72 15.97 -18.96
CA SER A 17 -20.84 16.53 -18.19
C SER A 17 -20.40 17.57 -17.17
N GLY A 18 -19.14 17.54 -16.71
CA GLY A 18 -18.65 18.32 -15.59
C GLY A 18 -19.02 17.72 -14.23
N GLU A 19 -19.64 16.55 -14.22
CA GLU A 19 -20.05 15.87 -12.99
C GLU A 19 -18.83 15.45 -12.16
N ASN A 20 -18.87 15.71 -10.86
CA ASN A 20 -17.86 15.30 -9.88
C ASN A 20 -18.52 14.54 -8.75
N ILE A 21 -18.16 13.27 -8.57
CA ILE A 21 -18.75 12.36 -7.59
C ILE A 21 -17.65 11.88 -6.64
N ASP A 22 -17.94 11.95 -5.33
CA ASP A 22 -17.12 11.29 -4.31
C ASP A 22 -17.39 9.78 -4.38
N ILE A 23 -16.33 9.02 -4.58
CA ILE A 23 -16.37 7.56 -4.72
C ILE A 23 -15.48 6.85 -3.68
N GLN A 24 -15.11 7.51 -2.58
CA GLN A 24 -14.33 6.90 -1.52
C GLN A 24 -15.07 5.71 -0.89
N PRO A 25 -14.45 4.52 -0.77
CA PRO A 25 -15.02 3.40 -0.01
C PRO A 25 -15.29 3.79 1.44
N GLN A 26 -16.44 3.41 1.95
CA GLN A 26 -16.83 3.64 3.33
C GLN A 26 -16.77 2.34 4.14
N PRO A 27 -16.52 2.39 5.46
CA PRO A 27 -16.64 1.21 6.32
C PRO A 27 -18.09 0.71 6.34
N GLY A 28 -18.26 -0.59 6.50
CA GLY A 28 -19.58 -1.18 6.71
C GLY A 28 -20.23 -0.72 8.01
N ALA A 29 -21.54 -0.89 8.12
CA ALA A 29 -22.28 -0.54 9.32
C ALA A 29 -21.74 -1.31 10.54
N GLY A 30 -21.30 -0.58 11.57
CA GLY A 30 -20.70 -1.15 12.78
C GLY A 30 -19.22 -1.55 12.66
N GLU A 31 -18.60 -1.34 11.50
CA GLU A 31 -17.14 -1.53 11.35
C GLU A 31 -16.37 -0.32 11.91
N LEU A 32 -15.12 -0.59 12.31
CA LEU A 32 -14.19 0.49 12.70
C LEU A 32 -13.86 1.38 11.50
N PRO A 33 -13.54 2.67 11.74
CA PRO A 33 -13.09 3.55 10.69
C PRO A 33 -11.89 2.99 9.92
N LEU A 34 -11.89 3.19 8.61
CA LEU A 34 -10.75 2.81 7.76
C LEU A 34 -9.56 3.72 8.07
N ARG A 35 -8.37 3.13 8.03
CA ARG A 35 -7.12 3.87 8.17
C ARG A 35 -6.58 4.18 6.77
N TRP A 36 -6.58 5.46 6.42
CA TRP A 36 -6.11 5.98 5.14
C TRP A 36 -4.73 6.58 5.27
N ASN A 37 -3.87 6.32 4.31
CA ASN A 37 -2.60 7.03 4.20
C ASN A 37 -2.82 8.47 3.69
N TRP A 38 -1.78 9.30 3.80
CA TRP A 38 -1.76 10.61 3.16
C TRP A 38 -1.95 10.49 1.65
N ASP A 39 -1.22 9.55 1.01
CA ASP A 39 -1.34 9.17 -0.39
C ASP A 39 -1.77 7.70 -0.46
N SER A 40 -3.05 7.43 -0.58
CA SER A 40 -3.60 6.08 -0.65
C SER A 40 -3.47 5.51 -2.07
N PRO A 41 -2.99 4.28 -2.27
CA PRO A 41 -2.72 3.78 -3.61
C PRO A 41 -4.01 3.44 -4.37
N LEU A 42 -4.16 4.06 -5.55
CA LEU A 42 -5.21 3.77 -6.53
C LEU A 42 -4.60 3.09 -7.76
N VAL A 43 -5.18 1.98 -8.18
CA VAL A 43 -4.80 1.26 -9.40
C VAL A 43 -6.01 1.05 -10.30
N LEU A 44 -5.87 1.44 -11.57
CA LEU A 44 -6.78 1.03 -12.64
C LEU A 44 -6.32 -0.33 -13.15
N SER A 45 -7.21 -1.32 -13.13
CA SER A 45 -6.85 -2.66 -13.58
C SER A 45 -6.46 -2.67 -15.06
N PRO A 46 -5.34 -3.29 -15.45
CA PRO A 46 -5.01 -3.48 -16.86
C PRO A 46 -5.92 -4.50 -17.55
N HIS A 47 -6.72 -5.25 -16.80
CA HIS A 47 -7.58 -6.32 -17.31
C HIS A 47 -9.04 -5.92 -17.48
N SER A 48 -9.45 -4.74 -16.98
CA SER A 48 -10.82 -4.25 -17.12
C SER A 48 -10.86 -2.71 -17.08
N PRO A 49 -11.51 -2.06 -18.05
CA PRO A 49 -11.57 -0.59 -18.10
C PRO A 49 -12.48 0.03 -17.02
N THR A 50 -13.22 -0.80 -16.30
CA THR A 50 -14.14 -0.36 -15.23
C THR A 50 -13.65 -0.75 -13.85
N ARG A 51 -12.61 -1.60 -13.76
CA ARG A 51 -12.10 -2.07 -12.48
C ARG A 51 -11.09 -1.12 -11.88
N LEU A 52 -11.33 -0.80 -10.62
CA LEU A 52 -10.43 -0.04 -9.76
C LEU A 52 -10.07 -0.86 -8.53
N TYR A 53 -8.86 -0.66 -8.05
CA TYR A 53 -8.44 -1.05 -6.72
C TYR A 53 -8.01 0.18 -5.93
N PHE A 54 -8.50 0.32 -4.71
CA PHE A 54 -8.14 1.41 -3.82
C PHE A 54 -7.92 0.89 -2.41
N ALA A 55 -6.93 1.42 -1.69
CA ALA A 55 -6.49 0.80 -0.45
C ALA A 55 -6.39 1.77 0.73
N ALA A 56 -6.97 1.35 1.84
CA ALA A 56 -6.79 1.86 3.20
C ALA A 56 -5.88 0.88 3.99
N ASN A 57 -6.28 0.43 5.16
CA ASN A 57 -5.73 -0.77 5.82
C ASN A 57 -6.27 -2.08 5.21
N ARG A 58 -7.34 -1.98 4.38
CA ARG A 58 -7.93 -3.05 3.59
C ARG A 58 -7.89 -2.67 2.13
N LEU A 59 -7.85 -3.67 1.24
CA LEU A 59 -7.97 -3.46 -0.19
C LEU A 59 -9.42 -3.53 -0.63
N PHE A 60 -9.85 -2.55 -1.39
CA PHE A 60 -11.16 -2.47 -2.01
C PHE A 60 -11.06 -2.64 -3.52
N ARG A 61 -12.04 -3.31 -4.12
CA ARG A 61 -12.23 -3.44 -5.55
C ARG A 61 -13.58 -2.88 -5.95
N SER A 62 -13.60 -2.10 -7.01
CA SER A 62 -14.79 -1.71 -7.75
C SER A 62 -14.72 -2.30 -9.15
N ASP A 63 -15.83 -2.81 -9.67
CA ASP A 63 -15.96 -3.28 -11.05
C ASP A 63 -16.82 -2.34 -11.91
N ASP A 64 -17.31 -1.23 -11.34
CA ASP A 64 -18.24 -0.27 -11.92
C ASP A 64 -17.75 1.19 -11.85
N ARG A 65 -16.42 1.41 -11.92
CA ARG A 65 -15.77 2.74 -11.90
C ARG A 65 -15.91 3.50 -10.57
N GLY A 66 -16.11 2.79 -9.47
CA GLY A 66 -16.22 3.36 -8.13
C GLY A 66 -17.65 3.62 -7.69
N ASP A 67 -18.67 3.26 -8.46
CA ASP A 67 -20.07 3.38 -8.02
C ASP A 67 -20.38 2.45 -6.84
N SER A 68 -19.72 1.29 -6.79
CA SER A 68 -19.74 0.39 -5.64
C SER A 68 -18.38 -0.19 -5.34
N TRP A 69 -18.16 -0.59 -4.08
CA TRP A 69 -16.91 -1.17 -3.60
C TRP A 69 -17.13 -2.44 -2.79
N GLN A 70 -16.27 -3.41 -3.03
CA GLN A 70 -16.18 -4.64 -2.24
C GLN A 70 -14.81 -4.69 -1.57
N ALA A 71 -14.77 -4.93 -0.25
CA ALA A 71 -13.54 -5.28 0.42
C ALA A 71 -13.09 -6.67 -0.04
N VAL A 72 -11.90 -6.74 -0.66
CA VAL A 72 -11.30 -7.98 -1.16
C VAL A 72 -10.12 -8.42 -0.31
N SER A 73 -9.99 -7.89 0.89
CA SER A 73 -9.02 -8.33 1.89
C SER A 73 -9.53 -8.10 3.31
N PRO A 74 -8.98 -8.83 4.29
CA PRO A 74 -8.98 -8.38 5.68
C PRO A 74 -8.06 -7.15 5.84
N ASP A 75 -7.81 -6.72 7.10
CA ASP A 75 -6.74 -5.78 7.42
C ASP A 75 -5.38 -6.43 7.09
N LEU A 76 -4.65 -5.86 6.12
CA LEU A 76 -3.38 -6.40 5.61
C LEU A 76 -2.15 -5.85 6.34
N THR A 77 -2.33 -5.07 7.39
CA THR A 77 -1.25 -4.46 8.17
C THR A 77 -0.85 -5.33 9.36
N ARG A 78 0.18 -4.91 10.09
CA ARG A 78 0.57 -5.57 11.35
C ARG A 78 -0.39 -5.26 12.50
N GLN A 79 -1.29 -4.31 12.33
CA GLN A 79 -2.24 -3.85 13.36
C GLN A 79 -1.55 -3.42 14.66
N LEU A 80 -0.39 -2.77 14.53
CA LEU A 80 0.38 -2.31 15.67
C LEU A 80 -0.30 -1.11 16.33
N ASP A 81 -0.38 -1.13 17.67
CA ASP A 81 -0.75 0.06 18.42
C ASP A 81 0.38 1.09 18.34
N ARG A 82 0.15 2.14 17.60
CA ARG A 82 1.07 3.26 17.43
C ARG A 82 1.55 3.83 18.78
N ASN A 83 0.73 3.79 19.81
CA ASN A 83 1.08 4.31 21.12
C ASN A 83 2.13 3.46 21.84
N GLN A 84 2.32 2.21 21.41
CA GLN A 84 3.35 1.32 21.92
C GLN A 84 4.68 1.43 21.16
N LEU A 85 4.73 2.22 20.07
CA LEU A 85 5.95 2.42 19.31
C LEU A 85 6.83 3.50 19.96
N LYS A 86 8.14 3.23 19.99
CA LYS A 86 9.11 4.20 20.50
C LYS A 86 9.25 5.39 19.54
N VAL A 87 9.23 6.60 20.11
CA VAL A 87 9.56 7.83 19.40
C VAL A 87 10.75 8.47 20.14
N MET A 88 11.84 8.71 19.44
CA MET A 88 13.11 9.19 20.04
C MET A 88 13.59 8.27 21.19
N GLY A 89 13.55 6.96 20.96
CA GLY A 89 14.05 5.95 21.88
C GLY A 89 13.13 5.57 23.05
N ARG A 90 11.97 6.22 23.23
CA ARG A 90 11.01 5.94 24.33
C ARG A 90 9.57 5.97 23.86
N ILE A 91 8.73 5.22 24.57
CA ILE A 91 7.27 5.27 24.39
C ILE A 91 6.78 6.61 24.99
N GLN A 92 6.13 7.41 24.14
CA GLN A 92 5.55 8.70 24.54
C GLN A 92 4.13 8.48 25.08
N ARG A 93 3.71 9.34 26.01
CA ARG A 93 2.32 9.34 26.47
C ARG A 93 1.36 9.64 25.31
N PRO A 94 0.13 9.08 25.30
CA PRO A 94 -0.84 9.37 24.26
C PRO A 94 -1.13 10.87 24.09
N GLU A 95 -1.11 11.62 25.20
CA GLU A 95 -1.39 13.06 25.26
C GLU A 95 -0.16 13.94 24.99
N ALA A 96 0.97 13.34 24.60
CA ALA A 96 2.16 14.12 24.27
C ALA A 96 1.87 15.10 23.13
N VAL A 97 2.36 16.35 23.29
CA VAL A 97 2.09 17.45 22.33
C VAL A 97 2.49 17.02 20.91
N ALA A 98 1.56 17.19 19.99
CA ALA A 98 1.71 16.90 18.57
C ALA A 98 2.11 15.44 18.23
N LYS A 99 2.01 14.49 19.16
CA LYS A 99 2.39 13.08 18.94
C LYS A 99 1.78 12.46 17.68
N ASN A 100 0.52 12.79 17.42
CA ASN A 100 -0.26 12.24 16.30
C ASN A 100 -0.71 13.33 15.31
N ALA A 101 -0.17 14.56 15.45
CA ALA A 101 -0.52 15.65 14.55
C ALA A 101 0.19 15.48 13.20
N SER A 102 -0.49 15.86 12.13
CA SER A 102 0.02 15.91 10.76
C SER A 102 0.70 14.62 10.26
N THR A 103 0.25 13.47 10.76
CA THR A 103 0.73 12.17 10.29
C THR A 103 -0.44 11.26 9.96
N SER A 104 -0.26 10.40 8.96
CA SER A 104 -1.20 9.30 8.69
C SER A 104 -1.33 8.40 9.92
N ILE A 105 -2.51 7.83 10.10
CA ILE A 105 -2.70 6.78 11.10
C ILE A 105 -1.85 5.59 10.66
N TYR A 106 -0.98 5.10 11.54
CA TYR A 106 -0.06 4.00 11.23
C TYR A 106 -0.79 2.68 11.02
N GLY A 107 -0.27 1.86 10.11
CA GLY A 107 -0.88 0.62 9.66
C GLY A 107 -1.80 0.85 8.46
N ASN A 108 -1.20 1.29 7.33
CA ASN A 108 -1.90 1.54 6.06
C ASN A 108 -1.23 0.79 4.92
N ILE A 109 -2.00 0.52 3.88
CA ILE A 109 -1.47 0.13 2.58
C ILE A 109 -0.98 1.39 1.87
N VAL A 110 0.26 1.34 1.37
CA VAL A 110 0.93 2.50 0.77
C VAL A 110 1.50 2.19 -0.62
N ALA A 111 1.54 0.91 -1.00
CA ALA A 111 1.92 0.47 -2.32
C ALA A 111 0.97 -0.63 -2.80
N LEU A 112 0.59 -0.56 -4.07
CA LEU A 112 -0.33 -1.50 -4.69
C LEU A 112 0.06 -1.71 -6.15
N ALA A 113 0.06 -2.96 -6.60
CA ALA A 113 0.21 -3.31 -8.00
C ALA A 113 -0.65 -4.51 -8.36
N GLU A 114 -1.29 -4.49 -9.53
CA GLU A 114 -1.83 -5.68 -10.19
C GLU A 114 -0.87 -6.10 -11.31
N SER A 115 -0.61 -7.39 -11.45
CA SER A 115 0.19 -7.89 -12.56
C SER A 115 -0.51 -7.62 -13.90
N PRO A 116 0.15 -6.98 -14.89
CA PRO A 116 -0.46 -6.79 -16.20
C PRO A 116 -0.56 -8.07 -17.03
N LEU A 117 0.09 -9.15 -16.59
CA LEU A 117 0.11 -10.44 -17.28
C LEU A 117 -0.79 -11.50 -16.65
N ALA A 118 -1.26 -11.27 -15.41
CA ALA A 118 -2.10 -12.23 -14.70
C ALA A 118 -3.17 -11.47 -13.90
N ALA A 119 -4.41 -11.56 -14.36
CA ALA A 119 -5.53 -10.91 -13.68
C ALA A 119 -5.69 -11.46 -12.26
N GLY A 120 -5.87 -10.56 -11.29
CA GLY A 120 -6.04 -10.92 -9.89
C GLY A 120 -4.75 -11.32 -9.16
N LEU A 121 -3.59 -11.26 -9.80
CA LEU A 121 -2.29 -11.33 -9.12
C LEU A 121 -1.98 -9.94 -8.56
N LEU A 122 -2.18 -9.78 -7.27
CA LEU A 122 -2.12 -8.51 -6.55
C LEU A 122 -0.95 -8.49 -5.57
N TYR A 123 -0.27 -7.35 -5.49
CA TYR A 123 0.81 -7.08 -4.55
C TYR A 123 0.47 -5.84 -3.75
N VAL A 124 0.55 -5.95 -2.42
CA VAL A 124 0.25 -4.88 -1.46
C VAL A 124 1.45 -4.66 -0.56
N GLY A 125 1.86 -3.41 -0.41
CA GLY A 125 2.90 -2.99 0.52
C GLY A 125 2.34 -2.05 1.58
N THR A 126 2.82 -2.18 2.82
CA THR A 126 2.34 -1.41 3.97
C THR A 126 3.39 -0.46 4.53
N ASP A 127 2.95 0.55 5.27
CA ASP A 127 3.82 1.49 5.98
C ASP A 127 4.53 0.86 7.19
N ASP A 128 4.04 -0.31 7.65
CA ASP A 128 4.61 -1.10 8.72
C ASP A 128 5.43 -2.32 8.23
N GLY A 129 5.87 -2.28 6.95
CA GLY A 129 6.89 -3.14 6.39
C GLY A 129 6.42 -4.54 6.01
N LEU A 130 5.17 -4.71 5.61
CA LEU A 130 4.69 -5.96 5.02
C LEU A 130 4.58 -5.87 3.51
N ILE A 131 4.89 -6.97 2.82
CA ILE A 131 4.41 -7.21 1.47
C ILE A 131 3.46 -8.40 1.52
N GLN A 132 2.24 -8.21 1.01
CA GLN A 132 1.26 -9.28 0.92
C GLN A 132 0.89 -9.52 -0.54
N VAL A 133 0.68 -10.77 -0.91
CA VAL A 133 0.42 -11.19 -2.27
C VAL A 133 -0.83 -12.05 -2.32
N SER A 134 -1.74 -11.72 -3.22
CA SER A 134 -2.86 -12.57 -3.60
C SER A 134 -2.68 -13.03 -5.04
N GLU A 135 -2.96 -14.31 -5.31
CA GLU A 135 -2.92 -14.90 -6.64
C GLU A 135 -4.33 -15.20 -7.19
N ASP A 136 -5.37 -14.85 -6.43
CA ASP A 136 -6.78 -15.19 -6.70
C ASP A 136 -7.75 -14.01 -6.53
N GLY A 137 -7.28 -12.80 -6.81
CA GLY A 137 -8.10 -11.59 -6.80
C GLY A 137 -8.48 -11.07 -5.42
N GLY A 138 -7.73 -11.47 -4.38
CA GLY A 138 -7.92 -11.02 -3.02
C GLY A 138 -8.62 -12.02 -2.09
N THR A 139 -8.93 -13.24 -2.58
CA THR A 139 -9.57 -14.26 -1.76
C THR A 139 -8.63 -14.79 -0.67
N HIS A 140 -7.37 -15.06 -1.03
CA HIS A 140 -6.32 -15.48 -0.09
C HIS A 140 -5.11 -14.57 -0.20
N TRP A 141 -4.46 -14.34 0.94
CA TRP A 141 -3.30 -13.47 1.04
C TRP A 141 -2.12 -14.19 1.69
N ARG A 142 -0.97 -14.10 1.05
CA ARG A 142 0.30 -14.61 1.57
C ARG A 142 1.14 -13.44 2.08
N ARG A 143 1.48 -13.47 3.36
CA ARG A 143 2.23 -12.43 4.07
C ARG A 143 3.72 -12.67 3.98
N GLY A 144 4.47 -11.65 3.55
CA GLY A 144 5.92 -11.52 3.68
C GLY A 144 6.25 -10.40 4.66
N GLU A 145 7.16 -10.65 5.59
CA GLU A 145 7.45 -9.72 6.69
C GLU A 145 8.94 -9.51 6.98
N SER A 146 9.81 -10.25 6.28
CA SER A 146 11.26 -10.13 6.40
C SER A 146 11.87 -10.15 5.00
N PHE A 147 12.77 -9.20 4.74
CA PHE A 147 13.35 -8.99 3.42
C PHE A 147 14.87 -8.84 3.53
N PRO A 148 15.65 -9.40 2.57
CA PRO A 148 17.11 -9.39 2.64
C PRO A 148 17.67 -7.96 2.77
N GLY A 149 18.37 -7.70 3.88
CA GLY A 149 19.04 -6.44 4.15
C GLY A 149 18.13 -5.26 4.52
N VAL A 150 16.82 -5.44 4.53
CA VAL A 150 15.85 -4.39 4.91
C VAL A 150 15.55 -4.49 6.41
N PRO A 151 15.67 -3.40 7.19
CA PRO A 151 15.28 -3.39 8.59
C PRO A 151 13.78 -3.66 8.77
N ASP A 152 13.42 -4.21 9.93
CA ASP A 152 12.02 -4.44 10.27
C ASP A 152 11.21 -3.13 10.26
N LEU A 153 9.92 -3.25 9.94
CA LEU A 153 8.98 -2.12 9.90
C LEU A 153 9.33 -1.02 8.88
N THR A 154 10.20 -1.32 7.91
CA THR A 154 10.55 -0.34 6.87
C THR A 154 9.39 -0.15 5.90
N TYR A 155 9.05 1.10 5.64
CA TYR A 155 7.97 1.51 4.73
C TYR A 155 8.16 0.93 3.32
N VAL A 156 7.17 0.25 2.78
CA VAL A 156 7.19 -0.27 1.40
C VAL A 156 6.76 0.85 0.45
N SER A 157 7.72 1.58 -0.10
CA SER A 157 7.43 2.80 -0.87
C SER A 157 6.89 2.52 -2.28
N ARG A 158 7.25 1.38 -2.88
CA ARG A 158 6.78 1.04 -4.23
C ARG A 158 6.75 -0.46 -4.48
N LEU A 159 5.75 -0.90 -5.22
CA LEU A 159 5.68 -2.23 -5.82
C LEU A 159 5.41 -2.11 -7.32
N VAL A 160 6.14 -2.89 -8.13
CA VAL A 160 5.97 -2.91 -9.58
C VAL A 160 5.99 -4.35 -10.08
N ALA A 161 4.85 -4.84 -10.54
CA ALA A 161 4.78 -6.11 -11.23
C ALA A 161 5.36 -5.98 -12.65
N SER A 162 6.15 -6.95 -13.08
CA SER A 162 6.78 -6.94 -14.38
C SER A 162 5.75 -7.05 -15.51
N ARG A 163 6.04 -6.34 -16.62
CA ARG A 163 5.28 -6.44 -17.88
C ARG A 163 5.77 -7.56 -18.79
N HIS A 164 6.82 -8.25 -18.40
CA HIS A 164 7.51 -9.25 -19.25
C HIS A 164 7.42 -10.66 -18.68
N ASP A 165 7.28 -10.80 -17.37
CA ASP A 165 7.19 -12.09 -16.67
C ASP A 165 6.28 -11.96 -15.45
N ALA A 166 5.21 -12.75 -15.40
CA ALA A 166 4.24 -12.73 -14.31
C ALA A 166 4.81 -13.23 -12.95
N GLY A 167 5.97 -13.89 -12.98
CA GLY A 167 6.69 -14.30 -11.76
C GLY A 167 7.47 -13.15 -11.13
N ILE A 168 7.79 -12.10 -11.89
CA ILE A 168 8.69 -11.04 -11.45
C ILE A 168 7.93 -9.86 -10.85
N VAL A 169 8.38 -9.44 -9.66
CA VAL A 169 7.94 -8.21 -9.00
C VAL A 169 9.14 -7.52 -8.36
N TYR A 170 9.11 -6.20 -8.38
CA TYR A 170 10.11 -5.33 -7.76
C TYR A 170 9.49 -4.60 -6.57
N ALA A 171 10.29 -4.41 -5.53
CA ALA A 171 9.91 -3.67 -4.33
C ALA A 171 11.00 -2.65 -3.98
N ALA A 172 10.57 -1.44 -3.63
CA ALA A 172 11.44 -0.43 -3.02
C ALA A 172 10.93 -0.14 -1.60
N PHE A 173 11.87 0.11 -0.70
CA PHE A 173 11.57 0.46 0.68
C PHE A 173 12.25 1.77 1.05
N ASP A 174 11.66 2.48 1.98
CA ASP A 174 12.13 3.78 2.44
C ASP A 174 12.20 3.82 3.96
N ASN A 175 13.39 4.07 4.50
CA ASN A 175 13.64 4.11 5.94
C ASN A 175 14.16 5.49 6.41
N HIS A 176 14.05 6.53 5.57
CA HIS A 176 14.58 7.86 5.88
C HIS A 176 14.04 8.45 7.18
N LYS A 177 12.79 8.13 7.56
CA LYS A 177 12.18 8.57 8.82
C LYS A 177 12.91 8.05 10.07
N MET A 178 13.70 6.97 9.90
CA MET A 178 14.56 6.42 10.95
C MET A 178 16.01 6.89 10.82
N GLY A 179 16.31 7.85 9.92
CA GLY A 179 17.65 8.35 9.64
C GLY A 179 18.50 7.41 8.78
N ASP A 180 17.90 6.42 8.17
CA ASP A 180 18.55 5.44 7.31
C ASP A 180 18.19 5.74 5.85
N PHE A 181 19.19 6.15 5.07
CA PHE A 181 19.04 6.61 3.68
C PHE A 181 19.56 5.58 2.67
N LYS A 182 19.81 4.36 3.09
CA LYS A 182 20.27 3.30 2.18
C LYS A 182 19.22 2.96 1.14
N PRO A 183 19.63 2.65 -0.09
CA PRO A 183 18.71 2.19 -1.12
C PRO A 183 18.31 0.73 -0.84
N TYR A 184 17.04 0.51 -0.62
CA TYR A 184 16.46 -0.81 -0.48
C TYR A 184 15.61 -1.13 -1.70
N VAL A 185 16.19 -1.85 -2.66
CA VAL A 185 15.52 -2.27 -3.88
C VAL A 185 15.66 -3.77 -4.03
N LEU A 186 14.54 -4.46 -4.09
CA LEU A 186 14.48 -5.92 -4.17
C LEU A 186 13.76 -6.39 -5.42
N ARG A 187 14.13 -7.58 -5.88
CA ARG A 187 13.45 -8.32 -6.93
C ARG A 187 13.06 -9.70 -6.44
N SER A 188 11.85 -10.10 -6.77
CA SER A 188 11.40 -11.49 -6.70
C SER A 188 11.20 -12.03 -8.11
N SER A 189 11.43 -13.33 -8.31
CA SER A 189 11.13 -14.04 -9.57
C SER A 189 10.12 -15.18 -9.38
N ASP A 190 9.48 -15.24 -8.22
CA ASP A 190 8.57 -16.30 -7.80
C ASP A 190 7.28 -15.75 -7.16
N ARG A 191 6.81 -14.60 -7.65
CA ARG A 191 5.62 -13.89 -7.16
C ARG A 191 5.76 -13.49 -5.69
N GLY A 192 6.94 -13.01 -5.28
CA GLY A 192 7.19 -12.53 -3.92
C GLY A 192 7.32 -13.62 -2.87
N ARG A 193 7.65 -14.88 -3.24
CA ARG A 193 7.96 -15.93 -2.26
C ARG A 193 9.37 -15.80 -1.73
N SER A 194 10.29 -15.42 -2.60
CA SER A 194 11.67 -15.08 -2.23
C SER A 194 12.10 -13.76 -2.85
N TRP A 195 13.09 -13.12 -2.24
CA TRP A 195 13.56 -11.81 -2.65
C TRP A 195 15.09 -11.78 -2.67
N ILE A 196 15.62 -11.04 -3.62
CA ILE A 196 17.06 -10.73 -3.71
C ILE A 196 17.24 -9.21 -3.79
N SER A 197 18.28 -8.69 -3.14
CA SER A 197 18.65 -7.29 -3.31
C SER A 197 19.21 -7.06 -4.70
N ILE A 198 18.77 -5.97 -5.33
CA ILE A 198 19.29 -5.48 -6.61
C ILE A 198 19.79 -4.03 -6.49
N ALA A 199 20.04 -3.57 -5.27
CA ALA A 199 20.58 -2.22 -5.03
C ALA A 199 21.96 -2.01 -5.69
N GLY A 200 22.74 -3.10 -5.86
CA GLY A 200 24.02 -3.04 -6.57
C GLY A 200 24.96 -2.01 -5.97
N ASP A 201 25.46 -1.12 -6.81
CA ASP A 201 26.37 -0.02 -6.50
C ASP A 201 25.68 1.33 -6.29
N LEU A 202 24.37 1.32 -6.02
CA LEU A 202 23.66 2.54 -5.64
C LEU A 202 24.30 3.17 -4.39
N PRO A 203 24.43 4.52 -4.34
CA PRO A 203 25.02 5.19 -3.19
C PRO A 203 24.34 4.81 -1.88
N GLU A 204 25.11 4.58 -0.81
CA GLU A 204 24.58 4.28 0.54
C GLU A 204 23.77 5.45 1.14
N ARG A 205 23.99 6.66 0.64
CA ARG A 205 23.15 7.81 0.91
C ARG A 205 22.57 8.29 -0.40
N GLY A 206 21.26 8.07 -0.56
CA GLY A 206 20.51 8.70 -1.64
C GLY A 206 20.64 10.23 -1.54
N THR A 207 20.83 10.86 -2.67
CA THR A 207 20.78 12.34 -2.80
C THR A 207 19.35 12.75 -3.09
#